data_2605f3130886d121f4dbab847198286f
#
_entry.id   2605f3130886d121f4dbab847198286f
#
_cell.length_a   1.000
_cell.length_b   1.000
_cell.length_c   1.000
_cell.angle_alpha   90.00
_cell.angle_beta   90.00
_cell.angle_gamma   90.00
#
_symmetry.space_group_name_H-M   'P 1'
#
loop_
_entity.id
_entity.type
_entity.pdbx_description
1 polymer ?
#
loop_
_entity_poly.entity_id
_entity_poly.type
_entity_poly.pdbx_seq_one_letter_code
_entity_poly.pdbx_strand_id
1 'polypeptide(L)'
;MNSANSNKPRRVVLSVTNDIFGDQRVDKVCHTLIKLGFEVLVVGRLRKNSPKITDKPYATHRFRLLFDKGPLFYAEYNLRLFFYLLFVRCDILVANDLDTLLPNTLVSKLRCKKLVYDSHEYFCGILEVIERPRVRKAWLAIERFCFPKLEHIITVSQSIADQYKQEYGKEVAVVRNIPRRENFPLTETRTSLHLPEDKKIAVLQGTGLHRDRGVEELIEAMPLTNNLLLLIVGSGAVIPQMKERVKESHIEDKVMFIPRVSPQMLFNYTALADIGVSLDKDASPNHHFSLPNKIFEYMKAGTPLLSTDLPERKRIIEQYNTGLIVNDLKPATLANALSRMMTDDEAYRTWKEGCAAAARDLCWENEEKVLEKIYLSL
;
A
#
# COMPACT_ATOMS: atom_id res chain seq x y z
N MET A 1 -15.23 50.22 -11.87
CA MET A 1 -15.32 49.00 -12.71
C MET A 1 -14.64 47.89 -11.95
N ASN A 2 -15.41 47.14 -11.17
CA ASN A 2 -14.88 45.99 -10.42
C ASN A 2 -14.65 44.83 -11.38
N SER A 3 -13.38 44.52 -11.63
CA SER A 3 -13.00 43.26 -12.29
C SER A 3 -13.34 42.10 -11.35
N ALA A 4 -14.47 41.45 -11.62
CA ALA A 4 -14.76 40.15 -11.04
C ALA A 4 -13.67 39.17 -11.50
N ASN A 5 -12.62 39.04 -10.68
CA ASN A 5 -11.65 37.97 -10.83
C ASN A 5 -12.41 36.66 -10.65
N SER A 6 -12.74 36.00 -11.77
CA SER A 6 -13.35 34.67 -11.75
C SER A 6 -12.31 33.70 -11.15
N ASN A 7 -12.39 33.50 -9.85
CA ASN A 7 -11.51 32.61 -9.09
C ASN A 7 -11.85 31.16 -9.46
N LYS A 8 -11.46 30.73 -10.68
CA LYS A 8 -11.56 29.33 -11.06
C LYS A 8 -10.67 28.54 -10.11
N PRO A 9 -11.17 27.43 -9.54
CA PRO A 9 -10.38 26.63 -8.64
C PRO A 9 -9.06 26.19 -9.32
N ARG A 10 -7.98 26.18 -8.54
CA ARG A 10 -6.67 25.69 -9.01
C ARG A 10 -6.81 24.21 -9.36
N ARG A 11 -6.18 23.80 -10.47
CA ARG A 11 -6.30 22.45 -10.99
C ARG A 11 -5.05 21.64 -10.71
N VAL A 12 -5.24 20.49 -10.04
CA VAL A 12 -4.20 19.49 -9.77
C VAL A 12 -4.37 18.33 -10.77
N VAL A 13 -3.28 17.95 -11.43
CA VAL A 13 -3.24 16.80 -12.34
C VAL A 13 -2.32 15.73 -11.78
N LEU A 14 -2.90 14.59 -11.40
CA LEU A 14 -2.17 13.43 -10.89
C LEU A 14 -1.91 12.43 -12.03
N SER A 15 -0.72 11.88 -12.10
CA SER A 15 -0.32 10.88 -13.10
C SER A 15 -0.02 9.54 -12.44
N VAL A 16 -0.60 8.45 -12.97
CA VAL A 16 -0.36 7.06 -12.53
C VAL A 16 -0.22 6.14 -13.73
N THR A 17 0.56 5.08 -13.64
CA THR A 17 0.68 4.08 -14.71
C THR A 17 -0.36 2.96 -14.65
N ASN A 18 -1.20 2.94 -13.62
CA ASN A 18 -2.28 1.97 -13.46
C ASN A 18 -3.61 2.45 -14.12
N ASP A 19 -4.69 1.69 -13.95
CA ASP A 19 -6.01 2.00 -14.53
C ASP A 19 -6.91 2.88 -13.65
N ILE A 20 -6.37 3.41 -12.56
CA ILE A 20 -7.02 4.30 -11.58
C ILE A 20 -8.05 3.59 -10.70
N PHE A 21 -8.77 2.60 -11.22
CA PHE A 21 -9.97 2.04 -10.60
C PHE A 21 -9.73 1.51 -9.17
N GLY A 22 -8.60 0.83 -8.93
CA GLY A 22 -8.31 0.18 -7.64
C GLY A 22 -7.28 0.91 -6.78
N ASP A 23 -6.86 2.11 -7.17
CA ASP A 23 -5.81 2.86 -6.46
C ASP A 23 -6.38 3.62 -5.27
N GLN A 24 -6.37 2.96 -4.11
CA GLN A 24 -6.92 3.52 -2.87
C GLN A 24 -6.15 4.74 -2.35
N ARG A 25 -4.81 4.82 -2.58
CA ARG A 25 -4.00 5.96 -2.15
C ARG A 25 -4.35 7.19 -2.97
N VAL A 26 -4.30 7.07 -4.29
CA VAL A 26 -4.64 8.17 -5.20
C VAL A 26 -6.07 8.63 -4.95
N ASP A 27 -7.00 7.72 -4.73
CA ASP A 27 -8.39 8.06 -4.40
C ASP A 27 -8.51 8.91 -3.11
N LYS A 28 -7.82 8.52 -2.03
CA LYS A 28 -7.78 9.29 -0.78
C LYS A 28 -7.16 10.68 -0.96
N VAL A 29 -6.04 10.77 -1.69
CA VAL A 29 -5.39 12.05 -2.02
C VAL A 29 -6.33 12.95 -2.82
N CYS A 30 -7.02 12.40 -3.85
CA CYS A 30 -8.00 13.15 -4.63
C CYS A 30 -9.13 13.73 -3.77
N HIS A 31 -9.68 12.94 -2.86
CA HIS A 31 -10.73 13.41 -1.94
C HIS A 31 -10.23 14.53 -1.03
N THR A 32 -9.02 14.40 -0.50
CA THR A 32 -8.39 15.46 0.31
C THR A 32 -8.20 16.75 -0.51
N LEU A 33 -7.71 16.65 -1.74
CA LEU A 33 -7.53 17.81 -2.62
C LEU A 33 -8.86 18.51 -2.97
N ILE A 34 -9.92 17.74 -3.21
CA ILE A 34 -11.26 18.28 -3.45
C ILE A 34 -11.78 19.01 -2.20
N LYS A 35 -11.61 18.42 -1.01
CA LYS A 35 -11.94 19.05 0.27
C LYS A 35 -11.23 20.40 0.46
N LEU A 36 -9.99 20.53 -0.07
CA LEU A 36 -9.21 21.75 -0.08
C LEU A 36 -9.63 22.76 -1.19
N GLY A 37 -10.62 22.44 -2.00
CA GLY A 37 -11.14 23.30 -3.06
C GLY A 37 -10.40 23.23 -4.39
N PHE A 38 -9.56 22.23 -4.61
CA PHE A 38 -8.91 21.99 -5.91
C PHE A 38 -9.82 21.26 -6.88
N GLU A 39 -9.70 21.62 -8.16
CA GLU A 39 -10.19 20.79 -9.27
C GLU A 39 -9.18 19.68 -9.52
N VAL A 40 -9.62 18.42 -9.55
CA VAL A 40 -8.71 17.26 -9.64
C VAL A 40 -8.94 16.49 -10.94
N LEU A 41 -7.84 16.19 -11.64
CA LEU A 41 -7.80 15.29 -12.79
C LEU A 41 -6.76 14.19 -12.55
N VAL A 42 -7.15 12.93 -12.71
CA VAL A 42 -6.24 11.80 -12.66
C VAL A 42 -6.01 11.24 -14.06
N VAL A 43 -4.74 11.10 -14.45
CA VAL A 43 -4.32 10.55 -15.73
C VAL A 43 -3.71 9.17 -15.52
N GLY A 44 -4.25 8.16 -16.19
CA GLY A 44 -3.79 6.78 -16.07
C GLY A 44 -3.87 6.03 -17.40
N ARG A 45 -3.90 4.68 -17.35
CA ARG A 45 -4.06 3.85 -18.55
C ARG A 45 -5.39 3.10 -18.57
N LEU A 46 -5.88 2.80 -19.77
CA LEU A 46 -7.04 1.94 -20.02
C LEU A 46 -6.54 0.59 -20.52
N ARG A 47 -6.74 -0.46 -19.72
CA ARG A 47 -6.49 -1.86 -20.13
C ARG A 47 -7.76 -2.45 -20.76
N LYS A 48 -7.61 -3.57 -21.48
CA LYS A 48 -8.72 -4.29 -22.12
C LYS A 48 -9.86 -4.61 -21.13
N ASN A 49 -9.50 -4.97 -19.90
CA ASN A 49 -10.44 -5.37 -18.86
C ASN A 49 -10.60 -4.31 -17.74
N SER A 50 -10.19 -3.07 -17.98
CA SER A 50 -10.39 -2.00 -16.99
C SER A 50 -11.86 -1.70 -16.81
N PRO A 51 -12.35 -1.66 -15.57
CA PRO A 51 -13.72 -1.25 -15.28
C PRO A 51 -14.01 0.18 -15.73
N LYS A 52 -15.28 0.48 -15.97
CA LYS A 52 -15.74 1.88 -16.12
C LYS A 52 -15.58 2.58 -14.78
N ILE A 53 -15.13 3.82 -14.82
CA ILE A 53 -15.08 4.70 -13.65
C ILE A 53 -16.32 5.60 -13.75
N THR A 54 -17.27 5.44 -12.83
CA THR A 54 -18.56 6.17 -12.86
C THR A 54 -18.69 7.13 -11.70
N ASP A 55 -18.33 6.75 -10.49
CA ASP A 55 -18.74 7.46 -9.28
C ASP A 55 -17.56 8.12 -8.53
N LYS A 56 -16.65 8.76 -9.28
CA LYS A 56 -15.56 9.52 -8.68
C LYS A 56 -15.86 11.01 -8.70
N PRO A 57 -15.60 11.76 -7.60
CA PRO A 57 -15.83 13.21 -7.56
C PRO A 57 -14.75 14.01 -8.32
N TYR A 58 -13.85 13.34 -9.00
CA TYR A 58 -12.77 13.93 -9.80
C TYR A 58 -12.78 13.41 -11.24
N ALA A 59 -12.24 14.24 -12.14
CA ALA A 59 -12.13 13.88 -13.56
C ALA A 59 -11.04 12.81 -13.76
N THR A 60 -11.24 11.94 -14.74
CA THR A 60 -10.25 10.92 -15.12
C THR A 60 -9.98 10.95 -16.62
N HIS A 61 -8.74 10.71 -17.00
CA HIS A 61 -8.33 10.48 -18.38
C HIS A 61 -7.45 9.23 -18.45
N ARG A 62 -7.77 8.29 -19.36
CA ARG A 62 -7.04 7.02 -19.46
C ARG A 62 -6.57 6.79 -20.90
N PHE A 63 -5.26 6.64 -21.09
CA PHE A 63 -4.68 6.33 -22.38
C PHE A 63 -4.90 4.86 -22.77
N ARG A 64 -5.36 4.63 -24.00
CA ARG A 64 -5.21 3.33 -24.64
C ARG A 64 -3.81 3.21 -25.20
N LEU A 65 -3.07 2.21 -24.76
CA LEU A 65 -1.69 1.98 -25.16
C LEU A 65 -1.61 0.81 -26.12
N LEU A 66 -0.57 0.82 -26.97
CA LEU A 66 -0.23 -0.27 -27.88
C LEU A 66 0.52 -1.38 -27.14
N PHE A 67 1.33 -1.00 -26.13
CA PHE A 67 2.14 -1.92 -25.35
C PHE A 67 1.61 -2.02 -23.92
N ASP A 68 1.41 -3.26 -23.42
CA ASP A 68 0.84 -3.50 -22.09
C ASP A 68 1.89 -3.68 -20.99
N LYS A 69 3.15 -3.98 -21.34
CA LYS A 69 4.24 -4.29 -20.39
C LYS A 69 5.61 -4.03 -20.97
N GLY A 70 6.62 -4.01 -20.09
CA GLY A 70 8.02 -3.86 -20.43
C GLY A 70 8.43 -2.43 -20.82
N PRO A 71 9.66 -2.23 -21.33
CA PRO A 71 10.21 -0.90 -21.59
C PRO A 71 9.38 -0.07 -22.58
N LEU A 72 8.81 -0.69 -23.60
CA LEU A 72 7.98 -0.01 -24.61
C LEU A 72 6.68 0.55 -24.00
N PHE A 73 6.09 -0.16 -23.04
CA PHE A 73 4.96 0.36 -22.27
C PHE A 73 5.31 1.68 -21.58
N TYR A 74 6.40 1.70 -20.81
CA TYR A 74 6.82 2.91 -20.11
C TYR A 74 7.19 4.04 -21.07
N ALA A 75 7.87 3.73 -22.17
CA ALA A 75 8.22 4.73 -23.17
C ALA A 75 6.99 5.35 -23.84
N GLU A 76 6.03 4.53 -24.28
CA GLU A 76 4.78 5.00 -24.88
C GLU A 76 3.95 5.82 -23.88
N TYR A 77 3.77 5.29 -22.66
CA TYR A 77 3.00 5.98 -21.62
C TYR A 77 3.59 7.35 -21.30
N ASN A 78 4.90 7.42 -21.04
CA ASN A 78 5.57 8.67 -20.67
C ASN A 78 5.58 9.69 -21.82
N LEU A 79 5.70 9.23 -23.07
CA LEU A 79 5.63 10.11 -24.25
C LEU A 79 4.23 10.71 -24.39
N ARG A 80 3.18 9.90 -24.29
CA ARG A 80 1.78 10.38 -24.33
C ARG A 80 1.47 11.30 -23.17
N LEU A 81 1.93 10.95 -21.96
CA LEU A 81 1.77 11.76 -20.76
C LEU A 81 2.46 13.11 -20.92
N PHE A 82 3.69 13.16 -21.43
CA PHE A 82 4.42 14.40 -21.70
C PHE A 82 3.60 15.36 -22.58
N PHE A 83 3.15 14.89 -23.75
CA PHE A 83 2.35 15.73 -24.65
C PHE A 83 1.01 16.12 -24.04
N TYR A 84 0.34 15.21 -23.35
CA TYR A 84 -0.92 15.53 -22.68
C TYR A 84 -0.74 16.61 -21.61
N LEU A 85 0.25 16.48 -20.73
CA LEU A 85 0.55 17.44 -19.69
C LEU A 85 1.01 18.80 -20.25
N LEU A 86 1.62 18.81 -21.45
CA LEU A 86 2.06 20.05 -22.10
C LEU A 86 0.87 20.94 -22.47
N PHE A 87 -0.29 20.39 -22.79
CA PHE A 87 -1.45 21.16 -23.27
C PHE A 87 -2.63 21.20 -22.28
N VAL A 88 -2.74 20.24 -21.36
CA VAL A 88 -3.85 20.24 -20.39
C VAL A 88 -3.74 21.41 -19.42
N ARG A 89 -4.88 22.01 -19.05
CA ARG A 89 -4.90 23.04 -17.99
C ARG A 89 -4.47 22.40 -16.67
N CYS A 90 -3.43 22.95 -16.06
CA CYS A 90 -2.95 22.54 -14.74
C CYS A 90 -2.26 23.69 -14.03
N ASP A 91 -2.31 23.70 -12.70
CA ASP A 91 -1.57 24.60 -11.83
C ASP A 91 -0.52 23.82 -11.03
N ILE A 92 -0.85 22.59 -10.64
CA ILE A 92 0.02 21.68 -9.91
C ILE A 92 0.02 20.32 -10.65
N LEU A 93 1.20 19.78 -10.84
CA LEU A 93 1.43 18.42 -11.33
C LEU A 93 1.79 17.50 -10.18
N VAL A 94 1.29 16.28 -10.19
CA VAL A 94 1.63 15.23 -9.21
C VAL A 94 2.10 14.00 -9.96
N ALA A 95 3.36 13.64 -9.76
CA ALA A 95 3.90 12.37 -10.24
C ALA A 95 3.76 11.32 -9.15
N ASN A 96 2.94 10.31 -9.38
CA ASN A 96 2.88 9.14 -8.50
C ASN A 96 3.87 8.10 -9.01
N ASP A 97 4.81 7.77 -8.18
CA ASP A 97 5.97 6.93 -8.44
C ASP A 97 6.94 7.41 -9.54
N LEU A 98 8.12 6.77 -9.58
CA LEU A 98 9.21 7.13 -10.48
C LEU A 98 8.83 6.96 -11.95
N ASP A 99 7.93 6.05 -12.25
CA ASP A 99 7.51 5.71 -13.60
C ASP A 99 6.66 6.78 -14.30
N THR A 100 6.19 7.79 -13.55
CA THR A 100 5.55 8.99 -14.11
C THR A 100 6.39 10.27 -13.92
N LEU A 101 7.50 10.19 -13.20
CA LEU A 101 8.22 11.37 -12.73
C LEU A 101 8.89 12.17 -13.86
N LEU A 102 9.48 11.50 -14.85
CA LEU A 102 10.25 12.17 -15.91
C LEU A 102 9.39 13.17 -16.72
N PRO A 103 8.24 12.79 -17.31
CA PRO A 103 7.41 13.74 -18.07
C PRO A 103 6.86 14.86 -17.19
N ASN A 104 6.48 14.56 -15.94
CA ASN A 104 6.02 15.57 -15.01
C ASN A 104 7.12 16.61 -14.69
N THR A 105 8.36 16.14 -14.46
CA THR A 105 9.52 17.02 -14.21
C THR A 105 9.83 17.91 -15.42
N LEU A 106 9.84 17.35 -16.63
CA LEU A 106 10.10 18.12 -17.84
C LEU A 106 9.01 19.19 -18.07
N VAL A 107 7.74 18.79 -17.99
CA VAL A 107 6.62 19.72 -18.22
C VAL A 107 6.52 20.76 -17.11
N SER A 108 6.78 20.41 -15.85
CA SER A 108 6.79 21.40 -14.75
C SER A 108 7.79 22.54 -14.99
N LYS A 109 8.98 22.19 -15.51
CA LYS A 109 10.01 23.20 -15.84
C LYS A 109 9.65 23.99 -17.10
N LEU A 110 9.16 23.34 -18.17
CA LEU A 110 8.77 24.02 -19.42
C LEU A 110 7.60 24.99 -19.23
N ARG A 111 6.65 24.65 -18.37
CA ARG A 111 5.44 25.45 -18.13
C ARG A 111 5.48 26.26 -16.83
N CYS A 112 6.59 26.25 -16.11
CA CYS A 112 6.73 26.90 -14.80
C CYS A 112 5.60 26.49 -13.82
N LYS A 113 5.28 25.20 -13.75
CA LYS A 113 4.25 24.64 -12.86
C LYS A 113 4.86 24.00 -11.63
N LYS A 114 4.12 24.05 -10.52
CA LYS A 114 4.51 23.33 -9.30
C LYS A 114 4.43 21.83 -9.54
N LEU A 115 5.36 21.08 -8.94
CA LEU A 115 5.45 19.63 -9.02
C LEU A 115 5.55 19.03 -7.62
N VAL A 116 4.67 18.08 -7.34
CA VAL A 116 4.75 17.18 -6.17
C VAL A 116 5.12 15.80 -6.67
N TYR A 117 6.11 15.17 -6.06
CA TYR A 117 6.45 13.76 -6.27
C TYR A 117 5.92 12.94 -5.11
N ASP A 118 5.02 12.01 -5.35
CA ASP A 118 4.46 11.08 -4.36
C ASP A 118 5.01 9.67 -4.63
N SER A 119 6.03 9.27 -3.88
CA SER A 119 6.71 7.99 -3.98
C SER A 119 6.00 6.96 -3.10
N HIS A 120 5.33 5.99 -3.70
CA HIS A 120 4.58 4.96 -2.98
C HIS A 120 5.47 3.82 -2.47
N GLU A 121 6.70 3.74 -2.98
CA GLU A 121 7.69 2.72 -2.62
C GLU A 121 9.11 3.21 -2.97
N TYR A 122 10.12 2.56 -2.40
CA TYR A 122 11.51 2.79 -2.80
C TYR A 122 11.76 2.12 -4.15
N PHE A 123 11.36 2.79 -5.24
CA PHE A 123 11.19 2.23 -6.59
C PHE A 123 12.45 1.55 -7.12
N CYS A 124 13.63 2.17 -7.00
CA CYS A 124 14.90 1.58 -7.44
C CYS A 124 15.40 0.44 -6.53
N GLY A 125 14.72 0.20 -5.41
CA GLY A 125 14.93 -0.87 -4.46
C GLY A 125 13.95 -2.04 -4.57
N ILE A 126 13.00 -2.01 -5.52
CA ILE A 126 12.06 -3.12 -5.77
C ILE A 126 12.82 -4.35 -6.28
N LEU A 127 12.44 -5.53 -5.81
CA LEU A 127 13.12 -6.80 -6.14
C LEU A 127 13.22 -7.02 -7.65
N GLU A 128 12.13 -6.86 -8.38
CA GLU A 128 12.06 -7.05 -9.84
C GLU A 128 12.92 -6.04 -10.61
N VAL A 129 13.20 -4.89 -10.02
CA VAL A 129 14.09 -3.87 -10.59
C VAL A 129 15.55 -4.23 -10.32
N ILE A 130 15.86 -4.69 -9.10
CA ILE A 130 17.23 -5.07 -8.68
C ILE A 130 17.72 -6.28 -9.46
N GLU A 131 16.88 -7.28 -9.67
CA GLU A 131 17.20 -8.49 -10.44
C GLU A 131 17.49 -8.22 -11.93
N ARG A 132 17.21 -6.99 -12.40
CA ARG A 132 17.42 -6.56 -13.80
C ARG A 132 18.37 -5.35 -13.86
N PRO A 133 19.71 -5.54 -13.80
CA PRO A 133 20.66 -4.44 -13.67
C PRO A 133 20.55 -3.34 -14.72
N ARG A 134 20.23 -3.70 -15.98
CA ARG A 134 20.04 -2.71 -17.05
C ARG A 134 18.79 -1.85 -16.83
N VAL A 135 17.71 -2.45 -16.37
CA VAL A 135 16.45 -1.76 -16.03
C VAL A 135 16.68 -0.84 -14.83
N ARG A 136 17.32 -1.36 -13.78
CA ARG A 136 17.71 -0.57 -12.60
C ARG A 136 18.56 0.64 -12.96
N LYS A 137 19.57 0.45 -13.82
CA LYS A 137 20.43 1.56 -14.28
C LYS A 137 19.63 2.65 -15.00
N ALA A 138 18.64 2.27 -15.83
CA ALA A 138 17.78 3.23 -16.49
C ALA A 138 16.89 4.02 -15.49
N TRP A 139 16.27 3.34 -14.54
CA TRP A 139 15.45 4.01 -13.50
C TRP A 139 16.28 4.90 -12.58
N LEU A 140 17.47 4.45 -12.16
CA LEU A 140 18.40 5.29 -11.40
C LEU A 140 18.86 6.53 -12.17
N ALA A 141 19.03 6.45 -13.49
CA ALA A 141 19.37 7.61 -14.31
C ALA A 141 18.22 8.63 -14.33
N ILE A 142 16.97 8.17 -14.46
CA ILE A 142 15.78 9.01 -14.39
C ILE A 142 15.65 9.66 -13.00
N GLU A 143 15.80 8.87 -11.95
CA GLU A 143 15.71 9.32 -10.57
C GLU A 143 16.75 10.42 -10.29
N ARG A 144 18.03 10.15 -10.57
CA ARG A 144 19.15 11.10 -10.41
C ARG A 144 18.97 12.38 -11.23
N PHE A 145 18.36 12.29 -12.39
CA PHE A 145 18.04 13.46 -13.22
C PHE A 145 16.92 14.31 -12.62
N CYS A 146 15.89 13.68 -12.06
CA CYS A 146 14.70 14.36 -11.57
C CYS A 146 14.87 14.92 -10.14
N PHE A 147 15.40 14.12 -9.21
CA PHE A 147 15.46 14.45 -7.78
C PHE A 147 16.04 15.83 -7.44
N PRO A 148 17.17 16.27 -8.03
CA PRO A 148 17.72 17.60 -7.74
C PRO A 148 16.75 18.76 -8.07
N LYS A 149 15.78 18.50 -8.95
CA LYS A 149 14.80 19.49 -9.44
C LYS A 149 13.50 19.52 -8.64
N LEU A 150 13.32 18.56 -7.71
CA LEU A 150 12.13 18.45 -6.87
C LEU A 150 12.22 19.35 -5.64
N GLU A 151 11.11 19.99 -5.31
CA GLU A 151 10.94 20.83 -4.11
C GLU A 151 10.00 20.16 -3.09
N HIS A 152 8.98 19.46 -3.57
CA HIS A 152 7.95 18.82 -2.77
C HIS A 152 7.93 17.31 -3.04
N ILE A 153 8.39 16.54 -2.05
CA ILE A 153 8.50 15.09 -2.12
C ILE A 153 7.73 14.49 -0.97
N ILE A 154 6.92 13.48 -1.27
CA ILE A 154 6.13 12.72 -0.32
C ILE A 154 6.50 11.25 -0.47
N THR A 155 6.52 10.50 0.63
CA THR A 155 6.67 9.04 0.62
C THR A 155 5.84 8.37 1.71
N VAL A 156 5.86 7.03 1.76
CA VAL A 156 4.95 6.24 2.59
C VAL A 156 5.54 5.78 3.92
N SER A 157 6.85 5.93 4.13
CA SER A 157 7.51 5.51 5.38
C SER A 157 8.69 6.41 5.72
N GLN A 158 9.05 6.48 7.00
CA GLN A 158 10.18 7.28 7.46
C GLN A 158 11.51 6.72 6.92
N SER A 159 11.67 5.41 6.87
CA SER A 159 12.89 4.79 6.34
C SER A 159 13.14 5.12 4.87
N ILE A 160 12.09 5.21 4.03
CA ILE A 160 12.22 5.67 2.64
C ILE A 160 12.57 7.16 2.60
N ALA A 161 11.95 7.97 3.46
CA ALA A 161 12.27 9.40 3.54
C ALA A 161 13.74 9.63 3.94
N ASP A 162 14.22 8.90 4.94
CA ASP A 162 15.61 8.97 5.40
C ASP A 162 16.58 8.50 4.32
N GLN A 163 16.23 7.46 3.57
CA GLN A 163 17.03 6.97 2.43
C GLN A 163 17.15 8.02 1.33
N TYR A 164 16.05 8.66 0.92
CA TYR A 164 16.09 9.74 -0.06
C TYR A 164 16.84 10.98 0.46
N LYS A 165 16.73 11.28 1.75
CA LYS A 165 17.52 12.36 2.37
C LYS A 165 19.00 12.05 2.33
N GLN A 166 19.41 10.81 2.62
CA GLN A 166 20.80 10.38 2.55
C GLN A 166 21.34 10.42 1.11
N GLU A 167 20.56 9.97 0.12
CA GLU A 167 21.00 9.88 -1.27
C GLU A 167 21.01 11.23 -2.01
N TYR A 168 20.03 12.09 -1.73
CA TYR A 168 19.78 13.31 -2.52
C TYR A 168 19.84 14.61 -1.70
N GLY A 169 19.99 14.55 -0.38
CA GLY A 169 19.98 15.73 0.49
C GLY A 169 18.62 16.46 0.51
N LYS A 170 17.52 15.77 0.22
CA LYS A 170 16.18 16.37 0.12
C LYS A 170 15.33 16.02 1.34
N GLU A 171 14.60 17.01 1.84
CA GLU A 171 13.56 16.75 2.84
C GLU A 171 12.35 16.09 2.16
N VAL A 172 11.86 15.02 2.76
CA VAL A 172 10.76 14.22 2.24
C VAL A 172 9.67 14.11 3.31
N ALA A 173 8.46 14.53 2.98
CA ALA A 173 7.33 14.41 3.87
C ALA A 173 6.81 12.96 3.88
N VAL A 174 6.40 12.48 5.04
CA VAL A 174 5.82 11.14 5.17
C VAL A 174 4.30 11.25 5.23
N VAL A 175 3.64 10.56 4.30
CA VAL A 175 2.19 10.37 4.25
C VAL A 175 1.93 8.89 4.01
N ARG A 176 1.61 8.16 5.05
CA ARG A 176 1.41 6.71 5.00
C ARG A 176 0.13 6.34 4.27
N ASN A 177 0.11 5.15 3.66
CA ASN A 177 -1.10 4.64 3.02
C ASN A 177 -1.95 3.86 4.03
N ILE A 178 -2.64 4.56 4.91
CA ILE A 178 -3.43 3.99 6.00
C ILE A 178 -4.94 4.15 5.76
N PRO A 179 -5.79 3.33 6.39
CA PRO A 179 -7.24 3.43 6.23
C PRO A 179 -7.81 4.71 6.84
N ARG A 180 -9.03 5.08 6.41
CA ARG A 180 -9.81 6.14 7.09
C ARG A 180 -10.17 5.70 8.50
N ARG A 181 -10.45 6.66 9.38
CA ARG A 181 -10.87 6.39 10.78
C ARG A 181 -12.19 5.63 10.83
N GLU A 182 -13.13 6.01 9.99
CA GLU A 182 -14.43 5.36 9.93
C GLU A 182 -14.29 3.85 9.64
N ASN A 183 -14.89 3.04 10.50
CA ASN A 183 -14.91 1.59 10.35
C ASN A 183 -16.05 1.17 9.43
N PHE A 184 -15.82 0.10 8.68
CA PHE A 184 -16.94 -0.67 8.15
C PHE A 184 -17.72 -1.29 9.31
N PRO A 185 -19.06 -1.36 9.26
CA PRO A 185 -19.81 -2.11 10.24
C PRO A 185 -19.44 -3.59 10.16
N LEU A 186 -19.34 -4.25 11.31
CA LEU A 186 -19.24 -5.71 11.36
C LEU A 186 -20.62 -6.28 11.04
N THR A 187 -20.78 -6.85 9.86
CA THR A 187 -22.07 -7.35 9.34
C THR A 187 -22.16 -8.87 9.34
N GLU A 188 -21.04 -9.55 9.53
CA GLU A 188 -20.94 -11.01 9.49
C GLU A 188 -20.55 -11.59 10.86
N THR A 189 -20.81 -12.88 11.03
CA THR A 189 -20.38 -13.70 12.15
C THR A 189 -19.47 -14.83 11.67
N ARG A 190 -18.76 -15.52 12.56
CA ARG A 190 -17.98 -16.71 12.16
C ARG A 190 -18.88 -17.76 11.52
N THR A 191 -20.07 -17.99 12.06
CA THR A 191 -21.05 -18.93 11.53
C THR A 191 -21.48 -18.57 10.10
N SER A 192 -21.83 -17.30 9.83
CA SER A 192 -22.25 -16.85 8.49
C SER A 192 -21.13 -16.94 7.43
N LEU A 193 -19.86 -16.82 7.85
CA LEU A 193 -18.69 -16.99 7.00
C LEU A 193 -18.14 -18.42 6.97
N HIS A 194 -18.84 -19.38 7.58
CA HIS A 194 -18.40 -20.78 7.69
C HIS A 194 -17.03 -20.94 8.36
N LEU A 195 -16.71 -20.06 9.31
CA LEU A 195 -15.50 -20.12 10.11
C LEU A 195 -15.75 -20.90 11.40
N PRO A 196 -14.76 -21.66 11.92
CA PRO A 196 -14.93 -22.43 13.15
C PRO A 196 -15.10 -21.52 14.37
N GLU A 197 -16.03 -21.88 15.26
CA GLU A 197 -16.24 -21.17 16.52
C GLU A 197 -15.27 -21.65 17.62
N ASP A 198 -14.81 -22.89 17.53
CA ASP A 198 -13.98 -23.58 18.50
C ASP A 198 -12.46 -23.40 18.25
N LYS A 199 -12.04 -22.87 17.11
CA LYS A 199 -10.63 -22.65 16.78
C LYS A 199 -10.28 -21.15 16.86
N LYS A 200 -9.03 -20.84 17.20
CA LYS A 200 -8.44 -19.51 16.94
C LYS A 200 -8.18 -19.33 15.45
N ILE A 201 -8.18 -18.10 14.96
CA ILE A 201 -8.01 -17.77 13.55
C ILE A 201 -6.85 -16.82 13.36
N ALA A 202 -5.84 -17.23 12.60
CA ALA A 202 -4.80 -16.35 12.07
C ALA A 202 -5.15 -15.94 10.64
N VAL A 203 -5.15 -14.64 10.33
CA VAL A 203 -5.46 -14.14 8.99
C VAL A 203 -4.24 -13.56 8.30
N LEU A 204 -3.95 -14.04 7.09
CA LEU A 204 -3.00 -13.45 6.16
C LEU A 204 -3.76 -12.89 4.96
N GLN A 205 -3.73 -11.58 4.76
CA GLN A 205 -4.46 -10.92 3.68
C GLN A 205 -3.56 -10.20 2.68
N GLY A 206 -3.99 -10.13 1.40
CA GLY A 206 -3.30 -9.36 0.37
C GLY A 206 -3.73 -9.70 -1.06
N THR A 207 -3.52 -8.73 -1.96
CA THR A 207 -3.77 -8.89 -3.41
C THR A 207 -2.49 -9.19 -4.21
N GLY A 208 -1.35 -9.28 -3.56
CA GLY A 208 -0.05 -9.56 -4.14
C GLY A 208 0.73 -10.55 -3.29
N LEU A 209 0.12 -11.73 -3.00
CA LEU A 209 0.79 -12.78 -2.23
C LEU A 209 1.80 -13.50 -3.13
N HIS A 210 3.07 -13.12 -2.98
CA HIS A 210 4.22 -13.66 -3.68
C HIS A 210 5.11 -14.45 -2.72
N ARG A 211 6.13 -15.14 -3.24
CA ARG A 211 7.08 -15.99 -2.52
C ARG A 211 7.68 -15.32 -1.27
N ASP A 212 7.95 -14.01 -1.33
CA ASP A 212 8.62 -13.29 -0.23
C ASP A 212 7.65 -12.71 0.82
N ARG A 213 6.39 -13.14 0.80
CA ARG A 213 5.35 -12.68 1.75
C ARG A 213 5.10 -13.63 2.93
N GLY A 214 5.94 -14.67 3.09
CA GLY A 214 5.89 -15.59 4.22
C GLY A 214 4.70 -16.56 4.19
N VAL A 215 4.04 -16.73 3.04
CA VAL A 215 2.88 -17.65 2.89
C VAL A 215 3.32 -19.09 3.04
N GLU A 216 4.44 -19.44 2.41
CA GLU A 216 5.00 -20.81 2.42
C GLU A 216 5.39 -21.24 3.83
N GLU A 217 6.16 -20.39 4.52
CA GLU A 217 6.66 -20.63 5.88
C GLU A 217 5.51 -20.73 6.89
N LEU A 218 4.48 -19.91 6.70
CA LEU A 218 3.31 -19.94 7.56
C LEU A 218 2.51 -21.26 7.38
N ILE A 219 2.34 -21.73 6.15
CA ILE A 219 1.70 -23.02 5.87
C ILE A 219 2.54 -24.18 6.44
N GLU A 220 3.88 -24.13 6.32
CA GLU A 220 4.77 -25.12 6.93
C GLU A 220 4.71 -25.14 8.45
N ALA A 221 4.35 -24.03 9.09
CA ALA A 221 4.19 -23.97 10.54
C ALA A 221 2.87 -24.60 11.02
N MET A 222 1.83 -24.69 10.16
CA MET A 222 0.50 -25.12 10.57
C MET A 222 0.45 -26.57 11.13
N PRO A 223 1.20 -27.56 10.62
CA PRO A 223 1.25 -28.88 11.26
C PRO A 223 1.70 -28.86 12.73
N LEU A 224 2.53 -27.87 13.10
CA LEU A 224 3.07 -27.71 14.45
C LEU A 224 2.15 -26.92 15.40
N THR A 225 1.02 -26.42 14.90
CA THR A 225 0.04 -25.67 15.72
C THR A 225 -1.15 -26.55 16.08
N ASN A 226 -1.77 -26.26 17.24
CA ASN A 226 -3.00 -26.90 17.69
C ASN A 226 -4.11 -25.84 17.77
N ASN A 227 -5.35 -26.26 17.52
CA ASN A 227 -6.55 -25.42 17.65
C ASN A 227 -6.47 -24.06 16.93
N LEU A 228 -5.82 -24.02 15.75
CA LEU A 228 -5.63 -22.83 14.93
C LEU A 228 -6.08 -23.10 13.49
N LEU A 229 -6.84 -22.17 12.93
CA LEU A 229 -7.11 -22.06 11.50
C LEU A 229 -6.30 -20.93 10.90
N LEU A 230 -5.58 -21.19 9.82
CA LEU A 230 -4.97 -20.15 8.97
C LEU A 230 -5.96 -19.76 7.87
N LEU A 231 -6.39 -18.51 7.88
CA LEU A 231 -7.24 -17.91 6.86
C LEU A 231 -6.40 -17.07 5.90
N ILE A 232 -6.31 -17.47 4.64
CA ILE A 232 -5.60 -16.74 3.58
C ILE A 232 -6.62 -16.03 2.70
N VAL A 233 -6.72 -14.70 2.80
CA VAL A 233 -7.71 -13.89 2.08
C VAL A 233 -7.05 -13.07 0.99
N GLY A 234 -7.39 -13.33 -0.27
CA GLY A 234 -6.90 -12.52 -1.38
C GLY A 234 -6.41 -13.32 -2.59
N SER A 235 -5.36 -12.82 -3.24
CA SER A 235 -4.82 -13.40 -4.47
C SER A 235 -3.31 -13.18 -4.57
N GLY A 236 -2.66 -14.03 -5.37
CA GLY A 236 -1.22 -13.92 -5.62
C GLY A 236 -0.68 -15.10 -6.40
N ALA A 237 0.53 -14.93 -6.92
CA ALA A 237 1.16 -15.94 -7.78
C ALA A 237 1.44 -17.27 -7.07
N VAL A 238 1.64 -17.25 -5.73
CA VAL A 238 1.94 -18.48 -4.96
C VAL A 238 0.68 -19.27 -4.59
N ILE A 239 -0.52 -18.68 -4.63
CA ILE A 239 -1.75 -19.32 -4.11
C ILE A 239 -2.05 -20.67 -4.76
N PRO A 240 -1.97 -20.85 -6.10
CA PRO A 240 -2.21 -22.17 -6.69
C PRO A 240 -1.27 -23.24 -6.14
N GLN A 241 0.02 -22.96 -6.06
CA GLN A 241 1.03 -23.89 -5.52
C GLN A 241 0.77 -24.19 -4.04
N MET A 242 0.37 -23.18 -3.26
CA MET A 242 0.10 -23.36 -1.83
C MET A 242 -1.14 -24.21 -1.57
N LYS A 243 -2.16 -24.13 -2.40
CA LYS A 243 -3.32 -25.02 -2.32
C LYS A 243 -2.96 -26.49 -2.54
N GLU A 244 -2.08 -26.76 -3.51
CA GLU A 244 -1.59 -28.14 -3.73
C GLU A 244 -0.75 -28.62 -2.54
N ARG A 245 0.14 -27.76 -2.03
CA ARG A 245 0.96 -28.10 -0.85
C ARG A 245 0.13 -28.42 0.39
N VAL A 246 -0.97 -27.69 0.63
CA VAL A 246 -1.90 -27.93 1.74
C VAL A 246 -2.52 -29.33 1.61
N LYS A 247 -2.94 -29.74 0.40
CA LYS A 247 -3.48 -31.08 0.13
C LYS A 247 -2.42 -32.18 0.33
N GLU A 248 -1.21 -31.97 -0.25
CA GLU A 248 -0.11 -32.92 -0.12
C GLU A 248 0.31 -33.16 1.32
N SER A 249 0.18 -32.11 2.16
CA SER A 249 0.49 -32.15 3.58
C SER A 249 -0.67 -32.64 4.47
N HIS A 250 -1.85 -32.89 3.90
CA HIS A 250 -3.06 -33.31 4.61
C HIS A 250 -3.46 -32.39 5.76
N ILE A 251 -3.44 -31.05 5.51
CA ILE A 251 -3.76 -29.99 6.49
C ILE A 251 -4.92 -29.08 6.04
N GLU A 252 -5.83 -29.59 5.20
CA GLU A 252 -6.99 -28.85 4.70
C GLU A 252 -7.93 -28.39 5.82
N ASP A 253 -7.93 -29.06 6.96
CA ASP A 253 -8.67 -28.68 8.16
C ASP A 253 -8.04 -27.50 8.93
N LYS A 254 -6.79 -27.14 8.60
CA LYS A 254 -6.02 -26.07 9.23
C LYS A 254 -5.82 -24.84 8.36
N VAL A 255 -6.10 -24.91 7.03
CA VAL A 255 -5.84 -23.80 6.10
C VAL A 255 -7.04 -23.58 5.18
N MET A 256 -7.60 -22.38 5.23
CA MET A 256 -8.71 -21.96 4.37
C MET A 256 -8.28 -20.83 3.44
N PHE A 257 -8.61 -20.95 2.16
CA PHE A 257 -8.32 -19.94 1.15
C PHE A 257 -9.60 -19.24 0.71
N ILE A 258 -9.65 -17.92 0.91
CA ILE A 258 -10.72 -17.05 0.46
C ILE A 258 -10.22 -16.21 -0.72
N PRO A 259 -10.90 -16.16 -1.86
CA PRO A 259 -10.51 -15.34 -2.98
C PRO A 259 -10.61 -13.85 -2.61
N ARG A 260 -10.15 -12.97 -3.51
CA ARG A 260 -10.29 -11.53 -3.32
C ARG A 260 -11.77 -11.14 -3.10
N VAL A 261 -12.02 -10.41 -2.03
CA VAL A 261 -13.33 -9.92 -1.62
C VAL A 261 -13.40 -8.39 -1.64
N SER A 262 -14.58 -7.82 -1.41
CA SER A 262 -14.74 -6.37 -1.22
C SER A 262 -14.04 -5.88 0.06
N PRO A 263 -13.68 -4.59 0.16
CA PRO A 263 -13.08 -4.04 1.38
C PRO A 263 -13.93 -4.25 2.64
N GLN A 264 -15.26 -4.13 2.51
CA GLN A 264 -16.21 -4.41 3.61
C GLN A 264 -16.11 -5.86 4.08
N MET A 265 -16.12 -6.81 3.16
CA MET A 265 -16.03 -8.24 3.48
C MET A 265 -14.64 -8.59 4.04
N LEU A 266 -13.56 -7.98 3.53
CA LEU A 266 -12.23 -8.15 4.08
C LEU A 266 -12.15 -7.69 5.53
N PHE A 267 -12.78 -6.57 5.85
CA PHE A 267 -12.88 -6.10 7.23
C PHE A 267 -13.58 -7.10 8.15
N ASN A 268 -14.67 -7.73 7.70
CA ASN A 268 -15.36 -8.77 8.47
C ASN A 268 -14.43 -9.95 8.77
N TYR A 269 -13.75 -10.50 7.76
CA TYR A 269 -12.78 -11.58 7.99
C TYR A 269 -11.67 -11.19 8.96
N THR A 270 -11.18 -9.95 8.84
CA THR A 270 -10.09 -9.45 9.68
C THR A 270 -10.55 -9.24 11.14
N ALA A 271 -11.73 -8.67 11.35
CA ALA A 271 -12.27 -8.39 12.68
C ALA A 271 -12.71 -9.67 13.42
N LEU A 272 -13.06 -10.72 12.70
CA LEU A 272 -13.42 -12.04 13.27
C LEU A 272 -12.19 -12.94 13.49
N ALA A 273 -11.02 -12.55 13.00
CA ALA A 273 -9.76 -13.23 13.28
C ALA A 273 -9.16 -12.83 14.63
N ASP A 274 -8.38 -13.74 15.22
CA ASP A 274 -7.66 -13.50 16.47
C ASP A 274 -6.27 -12.92 16.26
N ILE A 275 -5.59 -13.26 15.13
CA ILE A 275 -4.21 -12.85 14.85
C ILE A 275 -4.10 -12.38 13.40
N GLY A 276 -3.57 -11.18 13.18
CA GLY A 276 -3.20 -10.67 11.86
C GLY A 276 -1.74 -10.96 11.53
N VAL A 277 -1.45 -11.48 10.34
CA VAL A 277 -0.10 -11.95 10.01
C VAL A 277 0.53 -11.11 8.89
N SER A 278 1.78 -10.64 9.10
CA SER A 278 2.57 -9.89 8.12
C SER A 278 4.04 -10.33 8.15
N LEU A 279 4.38 -11.39 7.40
CA LEU A 279 5.67 -12.09 7.43
C LEU A 279 6.51 -11.84 6.16
N ASP A 280 6.51 -10.61 5.65
CA ASP A 280 7.34 -10.32 4.47
C ASP A 280 8.83 -10.47 4.80
N LYS A 281 9.60 -11.06 3.88
CA LYS A 281 11.05 -11.26 4.00
C LYS A 281 11.82 -9.98 3.69
N ASP A 282 13.02 -9.87 4.22
CA ASP A 282 13.99 -8.82 3.88
C ASP A 282 14.69 -9.15 2.54
N ALA A 283 13.91 -9.23 1.47
CA ALA A 283 14.40 -9.68 0.16
C ALA A 283 14.94 -8.53 -0.72
N SER A 284 14.67 -7.28 -0.36
CA SER A 284 15.11 -6.11 -1.12
C SER A 284 15.06 -4.84 -0.27
N PRO A 285 15.79 -3.76 -0.64
CA PRO A 285 15.68 -2.49 0.07
C PRO A 285 14.25 -1.95 0.16
N ASN A 286 13.42 -2.15 -0.87
CA ASN A 286 12.01 -1.78 -0.79
C ASN A 286 11.25 -2.61 0.26
N HIS A 287 11.49 -3.92 0.34
CA HIS A 287 10.90 -4.76 1.39
C HIS A 287 11.38 -4.34 2.79
N HIS A 288 12.68 -4.06 2.93
CA HIS A 288 13.29 -3.59 4.19
C HIS A 288 12.61 -2.33 4.74
N PHE A 289 12.35 -1.35 3.87
CA PHE A 289 11.77 -0.05 4.23
C PHE A 289 10.24 -0.03 4.14
N SER A 290 9.60 -1.12 3.69
CA SER A 290 8.16 -1.14 3.44
C SER A 290 7.31 -1.17 4.71
N LEU A 291 6.17 -0.52 4.62
CA LEU A 291 5.12 -0.51 5.64
C LEU A 291 3.80 -0.95 4.99
N PRO A 292 3.48 -2.25 5.01
CA PRO A 292 2.31 -2.78 4.31
C PRO A 292 0.98 -2.30 4.92
N ASN A 293 0.02 -1.96 4.07
CA ASN A 293 -1.30 -1.48 4.49
C ASN A 293 -2.02 -2.44 5.44
N LYS A 294 -1.83 -3.75 5.28
CA LYS A 294 -2.48 -4.79 6.11
C LYS A 294 -2.21 -4.61 7.61
N ILE A 295 -1.05 -4.08 8.00
CA ILE A 295 -0.71 -3.80 9.42
C ILE A 295 -1.74 -2.82 10.01
N PHE A 296 -2.03 -1.75 9.28
CA PHE A 296 -3.01 -0.76 9.72
C PHE A 296 -4.45 -1.27 9.67
N GLU A 297 -4.76 -2.15 8.72
CA GLU A 297 -6.06 -2.80 8.62
C GLU A 297 -6.29 -3.76 9.80
N TYR A 298 -5.28 -4.50 10.23
CA TYR A 298 -5.33 -5.33 11.44
C TYR A 298 -5.54 -4.48 12.70
N MET A 299 -4.74 -3.44 12.90
CA MET A 299 -4.89 -2.52 14.04
C MET A 299 -6.29 -1.91 14.06
N LYS A 300 -6.79 -1.46 12.90
CA LYS A 300 -8.14 -0.89 12.78
C LYS A 300 -9.24 -1.89 13.12
N ALA A 301 -9.05 -3.16 12.78
CA ALA A 301 -9.98 -4.24 13.14
C ALA A 301 -9.85 -4.70 14.60
N GLY A 302 -8.87 -4.20 15.35
CA GLY A 302 -8.57 -4.63 16.71
C GLY A 302 -7.95 -6.04 16.77
N THR A 303 -7.24 -6.44 15.72
CA THR A 303 -6.63 -7.76 15.58
C THR A 303 -5.13 -7.66 15.84
N PRO A 304 -4.59 -8.24 16.94
CA PRO A 304 -3.17 -8.23 17.25
C PRO A 304 -2.30 -8.85 16.15
N LEU A 305 -1.06 -8.35 16.00
CA LEU A 305 -0.18 -8.66 14.88
C LEU A 305 0.92 -9.66 15.22
N LEU A 306 1.21 -10.56 14.27
CA LEU A 306 2.47 -11.28 14.17
C LEU A 306 3.23 -10.76 12.95
N SER A 307 4.45 -10.23 13.15
CA SER A 307 5.23 -9.62 12.08
C SER A 307 6.70 -10.01 12.12
N THR A 308 7.37 -9.90 10.98
CA THR A 308 8.84 -9.97 10.88
C THR A 308 9.50 -8.72 11.45
N ASP A 309 10.76 -8.87 11.93
CA ASP A 309 11.62 -7.79 12.44
C ASP A 309 12.16 -6.94 11.27
N LEU A 310 11.29 -6.05 10.73
CA LEU A 310 11.68 -5.05 9.75
C LEU A 310 11.45 -3.64 10.33
N PRO A 311 12.33 -2.65 10.05
CA PRO A 311 12.43 -1.41 10.81
C PRO A 311 11.10 -0.66 11.00
N GLU A 312 10.36 -0.44 9.92
CA GLU A 312 9.11 0.31 9.97
C GLU A 312 7.99 -0.41 10.74
N ARG A 313 7.92 -1.73 10.59
CA ARG A 313 6.93 -2.57 11.27
C ARG A 313 7.24 -2.66 12.76
N LYS A 314 8.49 -2.97 13.08
CA LYS A 314 8.98 -3.02 14.45
C LYS A 314 8.68 -1.73 15.19
N ARG A 315 9.04 -0.58 14.61
CA ARG A 315 8.78 0.73 15.22
C ARG A 315 7.31 0.92 15.59
N ILE A 316 6.37 0.59 14.69
CA ILE A 316 4.94 0.78 14.95
C ILE A 316 4.42 -0.25 15.96
N ILE A 317 4.81 -1.52 15.82
CA ILE A 317 4.36 -2.59 16.72
C ILE A 317 4.85 -2.34 18.15
N GLU A 318 6.11 -1.93 18.33
CA GLU A 318 6.66 -1.60 19.66
C GLU A 318 6.08 -0.30 20.21
N GLN A 319 5.91 0.74 19.39
CA GLN A 319 5.36 2.02 19.83
C GLN A 319 3.97 1.89 20.42
N TYR A 320 3.11 1.06 19.83
CA TYR A 320 1.73 0.88 20.24
C TYR A 320 1.49 -0.43 21.00
N ASN A 321 2.48 -1.30 21.10
CA ASN A 321 2.35 -2.64 21.68
C ASN A 321 1.18 -3.42 21.08
N THR A 322 1.26 -3.71 19.77
CA THR A 322 0.13 -4.28 19.01
C THR A 322 0.29 -5.77 18.69
N GLY A 323 1.35 -6.43 19.16
CA GLY A 323 1.57 -7.84 18.85
C GLY A 323 2.99 -8.31 19.07
N LEU A 324 3.37 -9.38 18.39
CA LEU A 324 4.69 -10.01 18.47
C LEU A 324 5.51 -9.81 17.18
N ILE A 325 6.82 -9.75 17.36
CA ILE A 325 7.82 -9.71 16.29
C ILE A 325 8.63 -11.01 16.35
N VAL A 326 8.86 -11.61 15.17
CA VAL A 326 9.71 -12.80 15.00
C VAL A 326 10.96 -12.44 14.20
N ASN A 327 12.10 -12.98 14.64
CA ASN A 327 13.39 -12.71 14.03
C ASN A 327 13.73 -13.65 12.87
N ASP A 328 13.03 -14.77 12.76
CA ASP A 328 13.14 -15.71 11.63
C ASP A 328 11.78 -16.32 11.28
N LEU A 329 11.71 -16.92 10.10
CA LEU A 329 10.50 -17.55 9.57
C LEU A 329 10.54 -19.09 9.63
N LYS A 330 11.35 -19.68 10.52
CA LYS A 330 11.33 -21.13 10.70
C LYS A 330 9.98 -21.59 11.20
N PRO A 331 9.45 -22.71 10.69
CA PRO A 331 8.15 -23.22 11.09
C PRO A 331 7.97 -23.34 12.61
N ALA A 332 8.99 -23.79 13.33
CA ALA A 332 8.95 -23.89 14.80
C ALA A 332 8.87 -22.52 15.48
N THR A 333 9.59 -21.51 14.99
CA THR A 333 9.54 -20.12 15.51
C THR A 333 8.14 -19.54 15.33
N LEU A 334 7.57 -19.72 14.13
CA LEU A 334 6.23 -19.22 13.82
C LEU A 334 5.15 -19.95 14.65
N ALA A 335 5.21 -21.27 14.76
CA ALA A 335 4.29 -22.07 15.56
C ALA A 335 4.33 -21.68 17.05
N ASN A 336 5.53 -21.45 17.62
CA ASN A 336 5.69 -21.02 19.00
C ASN A 336 5.12 -19.59 19.21
N ALA A 337 5.37 -18.67 18.29
CA ALA A 337 4.84 -17.31 18.35
C ALA A 337 3.31 -17.29 18.27
N LEU A 338 2.72 -18.05 17.33
CA LEU A 338 1.28 -18.21 17.20
C LEU A 338 0.67 -18.83 18.47
N SER A 339 1.29 -19.88 19.00
CA SER A 339 0.86 -20.52 20.26
C SER A 339 0.86 -19.52 21.41
N ARG A 340 1.93 -18.73 21.59
CA ARG A 340 2.01 -17.70 22.62
C ARG A 340 0.90 -16.67 22.47
N MET A 341 0.61 -16.22 21.25
CA MET A 341 -0.47 -15.26 20.99
C MET A 341 -1.87 -15.80 21.32
N MET A 342 -2.04 -17.12 21.31
CA MET A 342 -3.32 -17.77 21.63
C MET A 342 -3.49 -18.09 23.12
N THR A 343 -2.39 -18.21 23.88
CA THR A 343 -2.42 -18.73 25.27
C THR A 343 -2.09 -17.68 26.33
N ASP A 344 -1.50 -16.54 25.95
CA ASP A 344 -1.14 -15.45 26.86
C ASP A 344 -2.26 -14.40 26.85
N ASP A 345 -3.30 -14.65 27.66
CA ASP A 345 -4.51 -13.81 27.70
C ASP A 345 -4.22 -12.36 28.17
N GLU A 346 -3.22 -12.15 29.04
CA GLU A 346 -2.84 -10.82 29.52
C GLU A 346 -2.16 -10.03 28.41
N ALA A 347 -1.16 -10.61 27.76
CA ALA A 347 -0.50 -9.99 26.62
C ALA A 347 -1.49 -9.72 25.47
N TYR A 348 -2.37 -10.68 25.18
CA TYR A 348 -3.37 -10.53 24.12
C TYR A 348 -4.32 -9.35 24.38
N ARG A 349 -4.76 -9.15 25.62
CA ARG A 349 -5.59 -8.00 26.02
C ARG A 349 -4.84 -6.69 25.81
N THR A 350 -3.59 -6.64 26.26
CA THR A 350 -2.72 -5.47 26.08
C THR A 350 -2.50 -5.13 24.59
N TRP A 351 -2.26 -6.14 23.73
CA TRP A 351 -2.12 -5.91 22.29
C TRP A 351 -3.41 -5.40 21.64
N LYS A 352 -4.59 -5.85 22.08
CA LYS A 352 -5.87 -5.31 21.60
C LYS A 352 -6.06 -3.85 21.97
N GLU A 353 -5.70 -3.47 23.20
CA GLU A 353 -5.71 -2.07 23.64
C GLU A 353 -4.72 -1.23 22.80
N GLY A 354 -3.53 -1.77 22.53
CA GLY A 354 -2.54 -1.18 21.63
C GLY A 354 -3.07 -0.98 20.22
N CYS A 355 -3.75 -1.97 19.64
CA CYS A 355 -4.41 -1.84 18.33
C CYS A 355 -5.47 -0.72 18.34
N ALA A 356 -6.28 -0.62 19.39
CA ALA A 356 -7.28 0.44 19.51
C ALA A 356 -6.65 1.84 19.65
N ALA A 357 -5.52 1.98 20.35
CA ALA A 357 -4.75 3.22 20.43
C ALA A 357 -4.14 3.57 19.05
N ALA A 358 -3.47 2.60 18.41
CA ALA A 358 -2.90 2.77 17.07
C ALA A 358 -3.95 3.18 16.03
N ALA A 359 -5.14 2.58 16.03
CA ALA A 359 -6.21 2.90 15.09
C ALA A 359 -6.74 4.35 15.22
N ARG A 360 -6.69 4.94 16.44
CA ARG A 360 -7.06 6.36 16.63
C ARG A 360 -6.04 7.31 16.04
N ASP A 361 -4.74 6.99 16.19
CA ASP A 361 -3.65 7.86 15.77
C ASP A 361 -3.26 7.65 14.32
N LEU A 362 -3.19 6.39 13.90
CA LEU A 362 -2.78 5.96 12.55
C LEU A 362 -4.02 5.85 11.63
N CYS A 363 -4.59 6.98 11.26
CA CYS A 363 -5.73 7.09 10.36
C CYS A 363 -5.49 8.15 9.29
N TRP A 364 -6.19 8.04 8.16
CA TRP A 364 -6.03 8.96 7.03
C TRP A 364 -6.26 10.42 7.41
N GLU A 365 -7.19 10.70 8.28
CA GLU A 365 -7.54 12.04 8.75
C GLU A 365 -6.40 12.74 9.51
N ASN A 366 -5.42 11.99 10.00
CA ASN A 366 -4.18 12.54 10.55
C ASN A 366 -3.10 12.70 9.48
N GLU A 367 -2.98 11.76 8.54
CA GLU A 367 -2.05 11.85 7.42
C GLU A 367 -2.43 12.97 6.43
N GLU A 368 -3.72 13.19 6.16
CA GLU A 368 -4.17 14.24 5.25
C GLU A 368 -3.75 15.65 5.70
N LYS A 369 -3.52 15.88 7.00
CA LYS A 369 -3.01 17.15 7.51
C LYS A 369 -1.61 17.51 6.96
N VAL A 370 -0.80 16.50 6.66
CA VAL A 370 0.51 16.70 6.03
C VAL A 370 0.31 17.14 4.57
N LEU A 371 -0.61 16.49 3.86
CA LEU A 371 -0.98 16.89 2.49
C LEU A 371 -1.54 18.31 2.47
N GLU A 372 -2.45 18.64 3.38
CA GLU A 372 -3.02 19.98 3.51
C GLU A 372 -1.93 21.06 3.62
N LYS A 373 -0.94 20.85 4.51
CA LYS A 373 0.19 21.79 4.66
C LYS A 373 0.98 21.95 3.36
N ILE A 374 1.26 20.86 2.65
CA ILE A 374 2.01 20.90 1.40
C ILE A 374 1.21 21.65 0.33
N TYR A 375 -0.03 21.26 0.06
CA TYR A 375 -0.80 21.79 -1.06
C TYR A 375 -1.29 23.22 -0.84
N LEU A 376 -1.50 23.65 0.42
CA LEU A 376 -1.82 25.05 0.74
C LEU A 376 -0.60 25.97 0.64
N SER A 377 0.62 25.44 0.72
CA SER A 377 1.87 26.23 0.56
C SER A 377 2.31 26.38 -0.91
N LEU A 378 1.74 25.62 -1.85
CA LEU A 378 2.05 25.66 -3.28
C LEU A 378 1.39 26.85 -3.98
#